data_a83f470ede64d854153dfeb96fbfe3b7
#
_entry.id   a83f470ede64d854153dfeb96fbfe3b7
#
_cell.length_a   1.000
_cell.length_b   1.000
_cell.length_c   1.000
_cell.angle_alpha   90.00
_cell.angle_beta   90.00
_cell.angle_gamma   90.00
#
_symmetry.space_group_name_H-M   'P 1'
#
loop_
_entity.id
_entity.type
_entity.pdbx_description
1 polymer ?
#
loop_
_entity_poly.entity_id
_entity_poly.type
_entity_poly.pdbx_seq_one_letter_code
_entity_poly.pdbx_strand_id
1 'polypeptide(L)' 'MIYVFRTTVRTRKQVNKLKPHLDKILPGSRTNFDLMDCDKILRIESQENITVSIKNLLREHHFECEELE' A
#
# COMPACT_ATOMS: atom_id res chain seq x y z
N MET A 1 10.04 -7.94 -7.65
CA MET A 1 9.13 -8.71 -6.82
C MET A 1 7.83 -7.94 -6.60
N ILE A 2 6.71 -8.60 -6.68
CA ILE A 2 5.42 -7.94 -6.52
C ILE A 2 4.80 -8.35 -5.20
N TYR A 3 4.43 -7.36 -4.40
CA TYR A 3 3.76 -7.57 -3.12
C TYR A 3 2.31 -7.16 -3.25
N VAL A 4 1.41 -7.96 -2.74
CA VAL A 4 -0.04 -7.71 -2.81
C VAL A 4 -0.58 -7.67 -1.39
N PHE A 5 -1.29 -6.59 -1.05
CA PHE A 5 -1.88 -6.41 0.26
C PHE A 5 -3.37 -6.14 0.14
N ARG A 6 -4.14 -6.73 1.04
CA ARG A 6 -5.52 -6.33 1.27
C ARG A 6 -5.52 -5.21 2.31
N THR A 7 -6.23 -4.12 2.04
CA THR A 7 -6.20 -2.95 2.91
C THR A 7 -7.59 -2.47 3.27
N THR A 8 -7.65 -1.54 4.24
CA THR A 8 -8.89 -0.83 4.59
C THR A 8 -9.00 0.54 3.91
N VAL A 9 -8.10 0.83 2.98
CA VAL A 9 -8.16 2.07 2.19
C VAL A 9 -9.31 1.96 1.19
N ARG A 10 -10.28 2.86 1.27
CA ARG A 10 -11.55 2.75 0.52
C ARG A 10 -11.75 3.80 -0.55
N THR A 11 -11.16 4.98 -0.40
CA THR A 11 -11.44 6.11 -1.27
C THR A 11 -10.19 6.61 -1.97
N ARG A 12 -10.40 7.26 -3.12
CA ARG A 12 -9.33 7.89 -3.86
C ARG A 12 -8.67 9.00 -3.03
N LYS A 13 -9.46 9.69 -2.22
CA LYS A 13 -8.95 10.74 -1.34
C LYS A 13 -7.93 10.16 -0.34
N GLN A 14 -8.24 9.00 0.22
CA GLN A 14 -7.32 8.30 1.12
C GLN A 14 -6.06 7.86 0.40
N VAL A 15 -6.19 7.35 -0.82
CA VAL A 15 -5.04 6.97 -1.64
C VAL A 15 -4.14 8.17 -1.89
N ASN A 16 -4.71 9.31 -2.26
CA ASN A 16 -3.96 10.52 -2.54
C ASN A 16 -3.22 11.03 -1.30
N LYS A 17 -3.78 10.82 -0.13
CA LYS A 17 -3.15 11.18 1.13
C LYS A 17 -1.94 10.28 1.45
N LEU A 18 -2.05 9.00 1.14
CA LEU A 18 -0.99 8.02 1.41
C LEU A 18 0.13 8.06 0.37
N LYS A 19 -0.18 8.40 -0.86
CA LYS A 19 0.75 8.29 -1.97
C LYS A 19 2.06 9.05 -1.76
N PRO A 20 2.06 10.31 -1.28
CA PRO A 20 3.32 11.01 -1.00
C PRO A 20 4.19 10.29 0.03
N HIS A 21 3.58 9.68 1.03
CA HIS A 21 4.31 8.93 2.04
C HIS A 21 4.91 7.65 1.47
N LEU A 22 4.17 6.97 0.58
CA LEU A 22 4.67 5.79 -0.10
C LEU A 22 5.87 6.14 -1.00
N ASP A 23 5.77 7.23 -1.74
CA ASP A 23 6.85 7.67 -2.61
C ASP A 23 8.11 8.03 -1.81
N LYS A 24 7.92 8.55 -0.60
CA LYS A 24 9.04 8.93 0.27
C LYS A 24 9.78 7.73 0.83
N ILE A 25 9.05 6.70 1.27
CA ILE A 25 9.67 5.53 1.87
C ILE A 25 10.08 4.47 0.86
N LEU A 26 9.51 4.53 -0.36
CA LEU A 26 9.76 3.55 -1.41
C LEU A 26 10.16 4.23 -2.71
N PRO A 27 11.24 5.02 -2.71
CA PRO A 27 11.68 5.67 -3.96
C PRO A 27 12.05 4.61 -5.00
N GLY A 28 11.57 4.80 -6.22
CA GLY A 28 11.83 3.86 -7.30
C GLY A 28 10.91 2.66 -7.36
N SER A 29 10.05 2.48 -6.37
CA SER A 29 9.05 1.41 -6.38
C SER A 29 7.77 1.88 -7.06
N ARG A 30 7.01 0.91 -7.62
CA ARG A 30 5.72 1.20 -8.23
C ARG A 30 4.63 0.75 -7.27
N THR A 31 3.70 1.65 -6.98
CA THR A 31 2.56 1.36 -6.13
C THR A 31 1.27 1.57 -6.91
N ASN A 32 0.30 0.69 -6.70
CA ASN A 32 -1.00 0.80 -7.34
C ASN A 32 -2.08 0.32 -6.39
N PHE A 33 -3.12 1.14 -6.21
CA PHE A 33 -4.29 0.78 -5.44
C PHE A 33 -5.42 0.39 -6.37
N ASP A 34 -5.99 -0.79 -6.15
CA ASP A 34 -7.17 -1.24 -6.85
C ASP A 34 -8.38 -1.12 -5.93
N LEU A 35 -9.08 0.00 -6.04
CA LEU A 35 -10.25 0.28 -5.22
C LEU A 35 -11.52 -0.34 -5.77
N MET A 36 -11.47 -0.82 -7.00
CA MET A 36 -12.60 -1.52 -7.61
C MET A 36 -12.75 -2.93 -7.06
N ASP A 37 -11.65 -3.50 -6.55
CA ASP A 37 -11.67 -4.80 -5.91
C ASP A 37 -12.34 -4.70 -4.54
N CYS A 38 -13.16 -5.70 -4.20
CA CYS A 38 -13.84 -5.71 -2.90
C CYS A 38 -12.86 -5.81 -1.73
N ASP A 39 -11.68 -6.34 -1.95
CA ASP A 39 -10.62 -6.45 -0.93
C ASP A 39 -9.75 -5.19 -0.82
N LYS A 40 -9.97 -4.20 -1.68
CA LYS A 40 -9.20 -2.94 -1.67
C LYS A 40 -7.70 -3.21 -1.72
N ILE A 41 -7.26 -3.74 -2.84
CA ILE A 41 -5.89 -4.25 -3.00
C ILE A 41 -4.88 -3.12 -3.21
N LEU A 42 -3.76 -3.24 -2.52
CA LEU A 42 -2.56 -2.44 -2.78
C LEU A 42 -1.50 -3.36 -3.37
N ARG A 43 -1.02 -2.99 -4.54
CA ARG A 43 0.04 -3.72 -5.24
C ARG A 43 1.31 -2.88 -5.25
N ILE A 44 2.43 -3.50 -4.87
CA ILE A 44 3.71 -2.80 -4.84
C ILE A 44 4.76 -3.65 -5.56
N GLU A 45 5.42 -3.05 -6.54
CA GLU A 45 6.55 -3.66 -7.21
C GLU A 45 7.83 -3.07 -6.65
N SER A 46 8.64 -3.90 -5.98
CA SER A 46 9.88 -3.49 -5.34
C SER A 46 10.88 -4.62 -5.37
N GLN A 47 12.17 -4.27 -5.41
CA GLN A 47 13.24 -5.24 -5.32
C GLN A 47 13.58 -5.58 -3.86
N GLU A 48 13.18 -4.73 -2.93
CA GLU A 48 13.45 -4.90 -1.52
C GLU A 48 12.21 -5.41 -0.79
N ASN A 49 12.42 -6.01 0.38
CA ASN A 49 11.31 -6.42 1.23
C ASN A 49 10.72 -5.19 1.93
N ILE A 50 9.50 -4.84 1.55
CA ILE A 50 8.84 -3.62 2.03
C ILE A 50 7.67 -3.91 2.97
N THR A 51 7.45 -5.17 3.32
CA THR A 51 6.26 -5.60 4.07
C THR A 51 6.12 -4.85 5.39
N VAL A 52 7.18 -4.82 6.20
CA VAL A 52 7.15 -4.16 7.51
C VAL A 52 6.92 -2.66 7.36
N SER A 53 7.61 -2.03 6.40
CA SER A 53 7.48 -0.60 6.15
C SER A 53 6.05 -0.22 5.76
N ILE A 54 5.43 -1.02 4.91
CA ILE A 54 4.06 -0.77 4.46
C ILE A 54 3.06 -0.96 5.60
N LYS A 55 3.22 -2.02 6.38
CA LYS A 55 2.33 -2.26 7.52
C LYS A 55 2.40 -1.13 8.53
N ASN A 56 3.61 -0.67 8.84
CA ASN A 56 3.80 0.44 9.79
C ASN A 56 3.20 1.74 9.24
N LEU A 57 3.43 2.04 7.97
CA LEU A 57 2.90 3.26 7.36
C LEU A 57 1.38 3.29 7.40
N LEU A 58 0.73 2.21 6.98
CA LEU A 58 -0.72 2.16 6.97
C LEU A 58 -1.29 2.24 8.38
N ARG A 59 -0.66 1.58 9.34
CA ARG A 59 -1.08 1.64 10.74
C ARG A 59 -0.98 3.07 11.30
N GLU A 60 0.08 3.80 10.96
CA GLU A 60 0.26 5.19 11.40
C GLU A 60 -0.86 6.09 10.89
N HIS A 61 -1.44 5.76 9.73
CA HIS A 61 -2.54 6.51 9.14
C HIS A 61 -3.91 5.90 9.45
N HIS A 62 -3.97 4.99 10.43
CA HIS A 62 -5.21 4.34 10.91
C HIS A 62 -5.82 3.40 9.88
N PHE A 63 -5.00 2.84 9.01
CA PHE A 63 -5.43 1.78 8.09
C PHE A 63 -4.80 0.46 8.49
N GLU A 64 -5.42 -0.62 8.08
CA GLU A 64 -4.89 -1.95 8.26
C GLU A 64 -4.51 -2.54 6.91
N CYS A 65 -3.53 -3.43 6.90
CA CYS A 65 -3.19 -4.18 5.70
C CYS A 65 -2.74 -5.58 6.06
N GLU A 66 -3.00 -6.49 5.13
CA GLU A 66 -2.64 -7.89 5.25
C GLU A 66 -2.01 -8.34 3.94
N GLU A 67 -0.82 -8.92 4.02
CA GLU A 67 -0.16 -9.42 2.82
C GLU A 67 -0.87 -10.66 2.30
N LEU A 68 -1.15 -10.65 1.01
CA LEU A 68 -1.74 -11.80 0.30
C LEU A 68 -0.64 -12.51 -0.47
N GLU A 69 -0.63 -13.82 -0.38
CA GLU A 69 0.32 -14.63 -1.14
C GLU A 69 -0.10 -14.80 -2.58
#